data_9c20b52eae0e700746e4a6e3abbfecb4
#
_entry.id   9c20b52eae0e700746e4a6e3abbfecb4
#
_cell.length_a   1.000
_cell.length_b   1.000
_cell.length_c   1.000
_cell.angle_alpha   90.00
_cell.angle_beta   90.00
_cell.angle_gamma   90.00
#
_symmetry.space_group_name_H-M   'P 1'
#
loop_
_entity.id
_entity.type
_entity.pdbx_description
1 polymer ?
#
loop_
_entity_poly.entity_id
_entity_poly.type
_entity_poly.pdbx_seq_one_letter_code
_entity_poly.pdbx_strand_id
1 'polypeptide(L)'
;RRQRQMCIRDRVYPNGHVGLKNINLNIEKGDFAVIVGLSGAGKSTLLRSVNRLHDISSGDITIDGQSITKARGKQLLEMRRNIGMIFQHFNLVKRSTVLRNVLSGRVGYHPTWKMVLGLFPKEDKIKAINALERVNILDKYDQRSDQLSGGQQQRISIARALCQESAIILADEPVASLDPLTTKQVMDDLKKINEELGITILINLHFVDLAKEYGSRIIGLRAGELVYDGPASEADDDVFNHIYGRSINEDEKLGVE
;
A
#
# COMPACT_ATOMS: atom_id res chain seq x y z
N ARG A 1 -11.42 9.03 -18.55
CA ARG A 1 -10.78 8.85 -17.24
C ARG A 1 -11.47 7.70 -16.54
N ARG A 2 -10.75 6.60 -16.25
CA ARG A 2 -11.30 5.49 -15.44
C ARG A 2 -11.12 5.87 -13.97
N GLN A 3 -12.22 6.13 -13.28
CA GLN A 3 -12.27 6.51 -11.87
C GLN A 3 -12.40 5.26 -11.00
N ARG A 4 -11.76 5.31 -9.84
CA ARG A 4 -11.89 4.29 -8.80
C ARG A 4 -12.68 4.89 -7.64
N GLN A 5 -13.97 4.59 -7.61
CA GLN A 5 -14.87 5.11 -6.59
C GLN A 5 -14.86 4.19 -5.36
N MET A 6 -14.68 4.78 -4.20
CA MET A 6 -14.83 4.12 -2.91
C MET A 6 -15.92 4.83 -2.12
N CYS A 7 -17.08 4.22 -2.01
CA CYS A 7 -18.15 4.68 -1.15
C CYS A 7 -18.29 3.70 0.01
N ILE A 8 -17.45 3.82 1.03
CA ILE A 8 -17.54 3.01 2.25
C ILE A 8 -18.43 3.79 3.22
N ARG A 9 -19.66 3.31 3.45
CA ARG A 9 -20.51 3.97 4.45
C ARG A 9 -19.98 3.71 5.85
N ASP A 10 -19.80 2.42 6.23
CA ASP A 10 -19.33 2.09 7.57
C ASP A 10 -18.47 0.82 7.60
N ARG A 11 -17.56 0.79 8.54
CA ARG A 11 -16.91 -0.43 9.01
C ARG A 11 -17.04 -0.51 10.53
N VAL A 12 -17.89 -1.40 11.00
CA VAL A 12 -18.08 -1.70 12.42
C VAL A 12 -17.44 -3.05 12.72
N TYR A 13 -16.60 -3.11 13.74
CA TYR A 13 -15.98 -4.34 14.20
C TYR A 13 -16.94 -5.14 15.12
N PRO A 14 -16.72 -6.46 15.30
CA PRO A 14 -17.61 -7.27 16.15
C PRO A 14 -17.74 -6.80 17.62
N ASN A 15 -16.75 -6.05 18.11
CA ASN A 15 -16.76 -5.42 19.44
C ASN A 15 -17.51 -4.07 19.48
N GLY A 16 -18.21 -3.69 18.41
CA GLY A 16 -18.95 -2.44 18.31
C GLY A 16 -18.10 -1.20 17.95
N HIS A 17 -16.75 -1.34 17.86
CA HIS A 17 -15.90 -0.23 17.47
C HIS A 17 -16.12 0.15 15.99
N VAL A 18 -16.35 1.44 15.72
CA VAL A 18 -16.52 1.98 14.37
C VAL A 18 -15.15 2.37 13.84
N GLY A 19 -14.63 1.60 12.89
CA GLY A 19 -13.32 1.86 12.28
C GLY A 19 -13.37 2.84 11.13
N LEU A 20 -14.49 2.90 10.38
CA LEU A 20 -14.74 3.86 9.30
C LEU A 20 -16.20 4.27 9.32
N LYS A 21 -16.47 5.54 9.02
CA LYS A 21 -17.80 6.14 9.05
C LYS A 21 -17.99 7.08 7.86
N ASN A 22 -18.95 6.76 7.01
CA ASN A 22 -19.37 7.56 5.86
C ASN A 22 -18.22 8.07 4.96
N ILE A 23 -17.27 7.20 4.62
CA ILE A 23 -16.16 7.55 3.72
C ILE A 23 -16.63 7.53 2.27
N ASN A 24 -16.59 8.69 1.62
CA ASN A 24 -16.78 8.83 0.18
C ASN A 24 -15.48 9.34 -0.44
N LEU A 25 -14.81 8.49 -1.20
CA LEU A 25 -13.48 8.78 -1.74
C LEU A 25 -13.40 8.31 -3.19
N ASN A 26 -12.82 9.13 -4.05
CA ASN A 26 -12.54 8.79 -5.43
C ASN A 26 -11.04 8.97 -5.69
N ILE A 27 -10.34 7.90 -6.11
CA ILE A 27 -8.90 7.92 -6.43
C ILE A 27 -8.75 7.82 -7.94
N GLU A 28 -7.98 8.73 -8.54
CA GLU A 28 -7.70 8.70 -9.96
C GLU A 28 -6.54 7.73 -10.29
N LYS A 29 -6.52 7.26 -11.52
CA LYS A 29 -5.42 6.39 -11.99
C LYS A 29 -4.12 7.21 -12.04
N GLY A 30 -3.07 6.67 -11.42
CA GLY A 30 -1.77 7.31 -11.35
C GLY A 30 -1.58 8.23 -10.14
N ASP A 31 -2.62 8.44 -9.29
CA ASP A 31 -2.45 9.20 -8.06
C ASP A 31 -1.41 8.56 -7.14
N PHE A 32 -0.61 9.39 -6.49
CA PHE A 32 0.14 9.05 -5.30
C PHE A 32 -0.61 9.65 -4.10
N ALA A 33 -1.61 8.90 -3.61
CA ALA A 33 -2.50 9.37 -2.56
C ALA A 33 -1.99 8.94 -1.18
N VAL A 34 -1.78 9.92 -0.29
CA VAL A 34 -1.26 9.69 1.06
C VAL A 34 -2.40 9.82 2.07
N ILE A 35 -2.61 8.79 2.88
CA ILE A 35 -3.57 8.80 3.98
C ILE A 35 -2.83 9.20 5.25
N VAL A 36 -3.30 10.24 5.92
CA VAL A 36 -2.74 10.78 7.17
C VAL A 36 -3.82 10.85 8.26
N GLY A 37 -3.37 10.93 9.51
CA GLY A 37 -4.23 11.03 10.69
C GLY A 37 -3.62 10.30 11.88
N LEU A 38 -4.16 10.52 13.07
CA LEU A 38 -3.68 9.91 14.31
C LEU A 38 -3.73 8.37 14.28
N SER A 39 -2.98 7.75 15.21
CA SER A 39 -3.13 6.31 15.46
C SER A 39 -4.58 6.01 15.83
N GLY A 40 -5.14 4.94 15.25
CA GLY A 40 -6.56 4.60 15.43
C GLY A 40 -7.56 5.40 14.57
N ALA A 41 -7.13 6.36 13.76
CA ALA A 41 -8.04 7.15 12.90
C ALA A 41 -8.73 6.34 11.77
N GLY A 42 -8.37 5.06 11.56
CA GLY A 42 -8.98 4.21 10.54
C GLY A 42 -8.15 4.00 9.27
N LYS A 43 -6.92 4.55 9.19
CA LYS A 43 -6.04 4.48 8.00
C LYS A 43 -5.84 3.05 7.47
N SER A 44 -5.31 2.16 8.31
CA SER A 44 -5.10 0.75 7.93
C SER A 44 -6.41 0.01 7.66
N THR A 45 -7.49 0.39 8.35
CA THR A 45 -8.83 -0.15 8.09
C THR A 45 -9.30 0.21 6.69
N LEU A 46 -9.15 1.46 6.27
CA LEU A 46 -9.48 1.93 4.92
C LEU A 46 -8.68 1.14 3.86
N LEU A 47 -7.35 1.13 4.00
CA LEU A 47 -6.46 0.42 3.08
C LEU A 47 -6.82 -1.06 2.93
N ARG A 48 -6.99 -1.78 4.05
CA ARG A 48 -7.33 -3.20 4.06
C ARG A 48 -8.74 -3.48 3.56
N SER A 49 -9.65 -2.51 3.63
CA SER A 49 -10.98 -2.63 3.04
C SER A 49 -10.94 -2.56 1.52
N VAL A 50 -10.05 -1.74 0.93
CA VAL A 50 -9.87 -1.65 -0.54
C VAL A 50 -9.48 -2.99 -1.15
N ASN A 51 -8.60 -3.76 -0.50
CA ASN A 51 -8.22 -5.13 -0.93
C ASN A 51 -9.16 -6.20 -0.37
N ARG A 52 -10.22 -5.79 0.35
CA ARG A 52 -11.16 -6.68 1.01
C ARG A 52 -10.47 -7.71 1.92
N LEU A 53 -9.39 -7.32 2.58
CA LEU A 53 -8.85 -8.05 3.73
C LEU A 53 -9.74 -7.83 4.96
N HIS A 54 -10.39 -6.67 5.01
CA HIS A 54 -11.50 -6.39 5.92
C HIS A 54 -12.77 -6.18 5.10
N ASP A 55 -13.86 -6.88 5.41
CA ASP A 55 -15.16 -6.62 4.81
C ASP A 55 -15.73 -5.32 5.39
N ILE A 56 -16.36 -4.50 4.56
CA ILE A 56 -17.11 -3.32 5.01
C ILE A 56 -18.51 -3.74 5.51
N SER A 57 -19.07 -2.98 6.45
CA SER A 57 -20.40 -3.25 7.01
C SER A 57 -21.50 -2.74 6.10
N SER A 58 -21.27 -1.63 5.41
CA SER A 58 -22.20 -1.04 4.44
C SER A 58 -21.46 -0.23 3.37
N GLY A 59 -22.12 0.02 2.23
CA GLY A 59 -21.53 0.72 1.10
C GLY A 59 -21.00 -0.21 0.01
N ASP A 60 -20.15 0.33 -0.88
CA ASP A 60 -19.52 -0.42 -1.96
C ASP A 60 -18.14 0.15 -2.29
N ILE A 61 -17.22 -0.71 -2.69
CA ILE A 61 -15.91 -0.34 -3.21
C ILE A 61 -15.83 -0.82 -4.64
N THR A 62 -15.61 0.12 -5.56
CA THR A 62 -15.48 -0.19 -6.98
C THR A 62 -14.08 0.10 -7.48
N ILE A 63 -13.53 -0.78 -8.29
CA ILE A 63 -12.23 -0.65 -8.92
C ILE A 63 -12.45 -0.85 -10.43
N ASP A 64 -12.13 0.15 -11.23
CA ASP A 64 -12.38 0.16 -12.68
C ASP A 64 -13.83 -0.22 -13.04
N GLY A 65 -14.80 0.25 -12.24
CA GLY A 65 -16.23 0.01 -12.43
C GLY A 65 -16.74 -1.34 -11.92
N GLN A 66 -15.88 -2.18 -11.35
CA GLN A 66 -16.26 -3.47 -10.77
C GLN A 66 -16.29 -3.42 -9.25
N SER A 67 -17.35 -3.93 -8.64
CA SER A 67 -17.49 -3.99 -7.18
C SER A 67 -16.67 -5.12 -6.60
N ILE A 68 -15.63 -4.79 -5.82
CA ILE A 68 -14.85 -5.78 -5.05
C ILE A 68 -15.65 -6.30 -3.87
N THR A 69 -16.55 -5.48 -3.33
CA THR A 69 -17.41 -5.85 -2.19
C THR A 69 -18.34 -7.01 -2.56
N LYS A 70 -18.89 -7.00 -3.77
CA LYS A 70 -19.81 -8.03 -4.28
C LYS A 70 -19.10 -9.21 -4.93
N ALA A 71 -17.85 -9.05 -5.36
CA ALA A 71 -17.07 -10.09 -6.03
C ALA A 71 -16.93 -11.35 -5.17
N ARG A 72 -16.93 -12.54 -5.80
CA ARG A 72 -16.78 -13.85 -5.13
C ARG A 72 -15.86 -14.76 -5.95
N GLY A 73 -15.26 -15.74 -5.28
CA GLY A 73 -14.48 -16.80 -5.93
C GLY A 73 -13.44 -16.28 -6.90
N LYS A 74 -13.51 -16.72 -8.16
CA LYS A 74 -12.54 -16.38 -9.20
C LYS A 74 -12.49 -14.87 -9.50
N GLN A 75 -13.65 -14.20 -9.53
CA GLN A 75 -13.71 -12.75 -9.77
C GLN A 75 -12.95 -11.96 -8.69
N LEU A 76 -13.14 -12.29 -7.42
CA LEU A 76 -12.41 -11.66 -6.32
C LEU A 76 -10.90 -11.89 -6.44
N LEU A 77 -10.49 -13.11 -6.82
CA LEU A 77 -9.08 -13.43 -7.04
C LEU A 77 -8.48 -12.58 -8.17
N GLU A 78 -9.20 -12.46 -9.29
CA GLU A 78 -8.78 -11.64 -10.43
C GLU A 78 -8.65 -10.16 -10.05
N MET A 79 -9.61 -9.61 -9.31
CA MET A 79 -9.52 -8.23 -8.81
C MET A 79 -8.32 -8.03 -7.88
N ARG A 80 -8.07 -8.98 -6.97
CA ARG A 80 -6.92 -8.91 -6.05
C ARG A 80 -5.57 -9.03 -6.76
N ARG A 81 -5.48 -9.66 -7.93
CA ARG A 81 -4.25 -9.66 -8.75
C ARG A 81 -3.86 -8.25 -9.19
N ASN A 82 -4.85 -7.38 -9.39
CA ASN A 82 -4.60 -5.98 -9.77
C ASN A 82 -4.24 -5.06 -8.59
N ILE A 83 -4.20 -5.60 -7.36
CA ILE A 83 -3.94 -4.84 -6.14
C ILE A 83 -2.75 -5.45 -5.41
N GLY A 84 -1.59 -4.83 -5.50
CA GLY A 84 -0.42 -5.16 -4.70
C GLY A 84 -0.58 -4.63 -3.28
N MET A 85 -0.04 -5.36 -2.29
CA MET A 85 -0.06 -4.93 -0.88
C MET A 85 1.34 -4.96 -0.29
N ILE A 86 1.76 -3.83 0.25
CA ILE A 86 2.99 -3.64 1.02
C ILE A 86 2.58 -3.44 2.48
N PHE A 87 3.15 -4.25 3.38
CA PHE A 87 2.80 -4.25 4.80
C PHE A 87 3.92 -3.65 5.66
N GLN A 88 3.58 -3.11 6.80
CA GLN A 88 4.51 -2.58 7.79
C GLN A 88 5.57 -3.59 8.23
N HIS A 89 5.21 -4.85 8.43
CA HIS A 89 6.12 -5.92 8.85
C HIS A 89 6.64 -6.77 7.69
N PHE A 90 6.75 -6.21 6.48
CA PHE A 90 7.27 -6.82 5.25
C PHE A 90 6.52 -8.08 4.80
N ASN A 91 6.01 -8.91 5.71
CA ASN A 91 5.32 -10.20 5.48
C ASN A 91 6.09 -11.12 4.51
N LEU A 92 7.40 -11.24 4.75
CA LEU A 92 8.28 -12.14 4.00
C LEU A 92 8.36 -13.50 4.68
N VAL A 93 8.54 -14.54 3.87
CA VAL A 93 8.89 -15.88 4.35
C VAL A 93 10.36 -15.86 4.75
N LYS A 94 10.64 -15.72 6.05
CA LYS A 94 11.98 -15.44 6.62
C LYS A 94 13.06 -16.40 6.12
N ARG A 95 12.81 -17.72 6.18
CA ARG A 95 13.76 -18.76 5.77
C ARG A 95 13.79 -19.05 4.26
N SER A 96 13.12 -18.24 3.45
CA SER A 96 13.10 -18.35 2.00
C SER A 96 14.03 -17.34 1.36
N THR A 97 14.46 -17.60 0.13
CA THR A 97 15.29 -16.66 -0.63
C THR A 97 14.50 -15.43 -1.05
N VAL A 98 15.22 -14.35 -1.35
CA VAL A 98 14.66 -13.12 -1.91
C VAL A 98 13.84 -13.41 -3.17
N LEU A 99 14.41 -14.14 -4.13
CA LEU A 99 13.73 -14.50 -5.38
C LEU A 99 12.41 -15.24 -5.13
N ARG A 100 12.38 -16.20 -4.19
CA ARG A 100 11.14 -16.92 -3.86
C ARG A 100 10.09 -16.04 -3.22
N ASN A 101 10.51 -15.10 -2.36
CA ASN A 101 9.59 -14.11 -1.79
C ASN A 101 8.97 -13.23 -2.87
N VAL A 102 9.74 -12.76 -3.85
CA VAL A 102 9.23 -11.95 -4.96
C VAL A 102 8.30 -12.77 -5.86
N LEU A 103 8.68 -14.01 -6.19
CA LEU A 103 7.86 -14.95 -6.97
C LEU A 103 6.52 -15.26 -6.30
N SER A 104 6.41 -15.13 -4.97
CA SER A 104 5.13 -15.30 -4.29
C SER A 104 4.04 -14.31 -4.76
N GLY A 105 4.41 -13.17 -5.35
CA GLY A 105 3.50 -12.26 -6.02
C GLY A 105 2.76 -12.89 -7.22
N ARG A 106 3.31 -13.97 -7.80
CA ARG A 106 2.73 -14.69 -8.94
C ARG A 106 1.82 -15.85 -8.56
N VAL A 107 1.70 -16.17 -7.27
CA VAL A 107 0.90 -17.31 -6.78
C VAL A 107 -0.55 -17.27 -7.27
N GLY A 108 -1.15 -16.09 -7.33
CA GLY A 108 -2.52 -15.91 -7.80
C GLY A 108 -2.75 -16.27 -9.28
N TYR A 109 -1.72 -16.43 -10.10
CA TYR A 109 -1.80 -16.67 -11.55
C TYR A 109 -1.74 -18.14 -11.93
N HIS A 110 -1.37 -19.01 -11.01
CA HIS A 110 -1.11 -20.43 -11.28
C HIS A 110 -1.90 -21.35 -10.34
N PRO A 111 -2.10 -22.62 -10.73
CA PRO A 111 -2.69 -23.63 -9.86
C PRO A 111 -1.89 -23.82 -8.57
N THR A 112 -2.56 -23.89 -7.43
CA THR A 112 -1.94 -23.96 -6.09
C THR A 112 -0.90 -25.06 -5.98
N TRP A 113 -1.13 -26.25 -6.54
CA TRP A 113 -0.20 -27.38 -6.45
C TRP A 113 1.15 -27.09 -7.11
N LYS A 114 1.19 -26.36 -8.25
CA LYS A 114 2.44 -25.94 -8.89
C LYS A 114 3.24 -25.00 -8.00
N MET A 115 2.52 -24.09 -7.31
CA MET A 115 3.14 -23.11 -6.43
C MET A 115 3.71 -23.74 -5.17
N VAL A 116 3.02 -24.72 -4.59
CA VAL A 116 3.49 -25.50 -3.43
C VAL A 116 4.81 -26.23 -3.79
N LEU A 117 4.90 -26.76 -5.00
CA LEU A 117 6.13 -27.41 -5.51
C LEU A 117 7.22 -26.41 -5.99
N GLY A 118 6.96 -25.11 -5.94
CA GLY A 118 7.89 -24.07 -6.39
C GLY A 118 8.11 -24.04 -7.92
N LEU A 119 7.16 -24.56 -8.69
CA LEU A 119 7.23 -24.68 -10.15
C LEU A 119 6.76 -23.39 -10.82
N PHE A 120 7.61 -22.36 -10.82
CA PHE A 120 7.34 -21.11 -11.51
C PHE A 120 7.84 -21.15 -12.95
N PRO A 121 7.01 -20.68 -13.94
CA PRO A 121 7.42 -20.52 -15.33
C PRO A 121 8.66 -19.60 -15.47
N LYS A 122 9.41 -19.77 -16.56
CA LYS A 122 10.59 -18.94 -16.84
C LYS A 122 10.21 -17.45 -16.93
N GLU A 123 9.05 -17.14 -17.50
CA GLU A 123 8.53 -15.77 -17.62
C GLU A 123 8.34 -15.10 -16.26
N ASP A 124 7.79 -15.81 -15.26
CA ASP A 124 7.62 -15.26 -13.92
C ASP A 124 8.96 -15.02 -13.22
N LYS A 125 9.95 -15.87 -13.48
CA LYS A 125 11.32 -15.66 -12.96
C LYS A 125 11.95 -14.40 -13.56
N ILE A 126 11.74 -14.14 -14.85
CA ILE A 126 12.20 -12.91 -15.52
C ILE A 126 11.50 -11.69 -14.89
N LYS A 127 10.17 -11.74 -14.68
CA LYS A 127 9.43 -10.67 -14.02
C LYS A 127 9.94 -10.40 -12.59
N ALA A 128 10.26 -11.45 -11.85
CA ALA A 128 10.83 -11.32 -10.51
C ALA A 128 12.22 -10.67 -10.52
N ILE A 129 13.08 -11.04 -11.47
CA ILE A 129 14.41 -10.46 -11.66
C ILE A 129 14.29 -8.97 -12.01
N ASN A 130 13.45 -8.62 -12.97
CA ASN A 130 13.21 -7.22 -13.36
C ASN A 130 12.64 -6.39 -12.20
N ALA A 131 11.76 -6.98 -11.37
CA ALA A 131 11.24 -6.31 -10.19
C ALA A 131 12.33 -6.07 -9.13
N LEU A 132 13.25 -7.02 -8.92
CA LEU A 132 14.39 -6.88 -8.02
C LEU A 132 15.41 -5.84 -8.50
N GLU A 133 15.67 -5.81 -9.80
CA GLU A 133 16.53 -4.80 -10.42
C GLU A 133 15.97 -3.39 -10.21
N ARG A 134 14.68 -3.21 -10.41
CA ARG A 134 14.01 -1.91 -10.28
C ARG A 134 14.11 -1.29 -8.88
N VAL A 135 14.19 -2.11 -7.85
CA VAL A 135 14.38 -1.67 -6.45
C VAL A 135 15.81 -1.85 -5.95
N ASN A 136 16.79 -2.03 -6.87
CA ASN A 136 18.22 -2.09 -6.58
C ASN A 136 18.59 -3.14 -5.52
N ILE A 137 18.07 -4.37 -5.63
CA ILE A 137 18.37 -5.48 -4.70
C ILE A 137 18.60 -6.82 -5.43
N LEU A 138 18.84 -6.78 -6.72
CA LEU A 138 19.05 -7.99 -7.52
C LEU A 138 20.27 -8.79 -7.06
N ASP A 139 21.33 -8.15 -6.58
CA ASP A 139 22.55 -8.78 -6.05
C ASP A 139 22.31 -9.71 -4.85
N LYS A 140 21.14 -9.63 -4.21
CA LYS A 140 20.73 -10.43 -3.06
C LYS A 140 19.73 -11.55 -3.40
N TYR A 141 19.46 -11.82 -4.69
CA TYR A 141 18.32 -12.65 -5.14
C TYR A 141 18.29 -14.07 -4.53
N ASP A 142 19.43 -14.67 -4.23
CA ASP A 142 19.57 -16.00 -3.65
C ASP A 142 19.78 -16.02 -2.12
N GLN A 143 19.95 -14.83 -1.50
CA GLN A 143 20.10 -14.72 -0.06
C GLN A 143 18.77 -14.96 0.67
N ARG A 144 18.84 -15.40 1.91
CA ARG A 144 17.65 -15.54 2.77
C ARG A 144 17.18 -14.18 3.25
N SER A 145 15.86 -13.99 3.23
CA SER A 145 15.26 -12.69 3.59
C SER A 145 15.47 -12.30 5.04
N ASP A 146 15.64 -13.27 5.96
CA ASP A 146 15.91 -13.00 7.38
C ASP A 146 17.35 -12.53 7.69
N GLN A 147 18.24 -12.56 6.70
CA GLN A 147 19.62 -12.09 6.82
C GLN A 147 19.81 -10.64 6.34
N LEU A 148 18.74 -10.00 5.91
CA LEU A 148 18.77 -8.68 5.29
C LEU A 148 18.29 -7.59 6.24
N SER A 149 18.77 -6.35 6.03
CA SER A 149 18.32 -5.18 6.79
C SER A 149 16.82 -4.88 6.56
N GLY A 150 16.20 -4.10 7.45
CA GLY A 150 14.80 -3.71 7.32
C GLY A 150 14.48 -3.04 5.99
N GLY A 151 15.31 -2.11 5.54
CA GLY A 151 15.15 -1.45 4.24
C GLY A 151 15.27 -2.42 3.05
N GLN A 152 16.21 -3.37 3.12
CA GLN A 152 16.32 -4.42 2.11
C GLN A 152 15.09 -5.33 2.10
N GLN A 153 14.57 -5.72 3.26
CA GLN A 153 13.33 -6.48 3.36
C GLN A 153 12.13 -5.71 2.81
N GLN A 154 12.08 -4.39 3.02
CA GLN A 154 11.04 -3.55 2.45
C GLN A 154 11.12 -3.49 0.92
N ARG A 155 12.32 -3.35 0.35
CA ARG A 155 12.51 -3.41 -1.11
C ARG A 155 12.05 -4.74 -1.71
N ILE A 156 12.27 -5.86 -1.01
CA ILE A 156 11.73 -7.17 -1.43
C ILE A 156 10.19 -7.16 -1.43
N SER A 157 9.56 -6.55 -0.42
CA SER A 157 8.11 -6.41 -0.36
C SER A 157 7.56 -5.58 -1.53
N ILE A 158 8.26 -4.49 -1.91
CA ILE A 158 7.94 -3.68 -3.09
C ILE A 158 8.13 -4.50 -4.37
N ALA A 159 9.26 -5.18 -4.54
CA ALA A 159 9.53 -6.04 -5.70
C ALA A 159 8.47 -7.15 -5.85
N ARG A 160 7.98 -7.72 -4.75
CA ARG A 160 6.86 -8.69 -4.76
C ARG A 160 5.59 -8.08 -5.31
N ALA A 161 5.23 -6.85 -4.90
CA ALA A 161 4.06 -6.15 -5.41
C ALA A 161 4.20 -5.80 -6.89
N LEU A 162 5.40 -5.42 -7.35
CA LEU A 162 5.71 -5.18 -8.77
C LEU A 162 5.64 -6.48 -9.59
N CYS A 163 6.22 -7.57 -9.08
CA CYS A 163 6.18 -8.88 -9.74
C CYS A 163 4.74 -9.38 -9.94
N GLN A 164 3.81 -8.96 -9.11
CA GLN A 164 2.38 -9.22 -9.26
C GLN A 164 1.77 -8.49 -10.47
N GLU A 165 2.44 -7.47 -11.05
CA GLU A 165 1.92 -6.62 -12.14
C GLU A 165 0.62 -5.91 -11.75
N SER A 166 0.55 -5.44 -10.52
CA SER A 166 -0.62 -4.75 -9.99
C SER A 166 -0.76 -3.33 -10.56
N ALA A 167 -1.98 -2.92 -10.86
CA ALA A 167 -2.29 -1.54 -11.29
C ALA A 167 -2.46 -0.58 -10.10
N ILE A 168 -2.59 -1.13 -8.90
CA ILE A 168 -2.72 -0.39 -7.63
C ILE A 168 -1.75 -1.00 -6.64
N ILE A 169 -1.05 -0.16 -5.89
CA ILE A 169 -0.27 -0.56 -4.72
C ILE A 169 -0.89 0.10 -3.48
N LEU A 170 -1.23 -0.73 -2.51
CA LEU A 170 -1.66 -0.30 -1.18
C LEU A 170 -0.48 -0.50 -0.23
N ALA A 171 -0.02 0.56 0.42
CA ALA A 171 1.12 0.50 1.32
C ALA A 171 0.71 0.93 2.74
N ASP A 172 0.68 -0.03 3.66
CA ASP A 172 0.26 0.16 5.05
C ASP A 172 1.49 0.42 5.92
N GLU A 173 1.82 1.69 6.16
CA GLU A 173 2.97 2.17 6.93
C GLU A 173 4.31 1.55 6.50
N PRO A 174 4.68 1.64 5.21
CA PRO A 174 5.82 0.87 4.67
C PRO A 174 7.17 1.32 5.20
N VAL A 175 7.27 2.45 5.89
CA VAL A 175 8.53 3.05 6.37
C VAL A 175 8.58 3.21 7.89
N ALA A 176 7.56 2.79 8.63
CA ALA A 176 7.44 3.03 10.08
C ALA A 176 8.56 2.43 10.95
N SER A 177 9.31 1.45 10.43
CA SER A 177 10.38 0.76 11.16
C SER A 177 11.76 0.97 10.55
N LEU A 178 11.93 2.00 9.73
CA LEU A 178 13.16 2.29 9.00
C LEU A 178 13.81 3.58 9.54
N ASP A 179 15.12 3.65 9.41
CA ASP A 179 15.86 4.89 9.66
C ASP A 179 15.52 5.97 8.60
N PRO A 180 15.76 7.26 8.89
CA PRO A 180 15.35 8.36 8.00
C PRO A 180 15.94 8.26 6.58
N LEU A 181 17.22 7.86 6.45
CA LEU A 181 17.87 7.74 5.14
C LEU A 181 17.23 6.62 4.31
N THR A 182 17.05 5.46 4.92
CA THR A 182 16.39 4.32 4.27
C THR A 182 14.93 4.63 3.94
N THR A 183 14.24 5.38 4.81
CA THR A 183 12.86 5.87 4.58
C THR A 183 12.79 6.67 3.28
N LYS A 184 13.66 7.67 3.10
CA LYS A 184 13.70 8.46 1.87
C LYS A 184 13.94 7.59 0.63
N GLN A 185 14.93 6.69 0.69
CA GLN A 185 15.22 5.79 -0.42
C GLN A 185 14.02 4.91 -0.82
N VAL A 186 13.28 4.40 0.15
CA VAL A 186 12.06 3.59 -0.11
C VAL A 186 10.95 4.46 -0.71
N MET A 187 10.79 5.69 -0.24
CA MET A 187 9.81 6.62 -0.79
C MET A 187 10.15 7.06 -2.21
N ASP A 188 11.43 7.31 -2.50
CA ASP A 188 11.93 7.61 -3.85
C ASP A 188 11.68 6.44 -4.80
N ASP A 189 11.96 5.19 -4.37
CA ASP A 189 11.66 3.99 -5.16
C ASP A 189 10.15 3.91 -5.48
N LEU A 190 9.26 4.15 -4.50
CA LEU A 190 7.81 4.16 -4.71
C LEU A 190 7.36 5.30 -5.64
N LYS A 191 7.92 6.49 -5.47
CA LYS A 191 7.61 7.65 -6.33
C LYS A 191 8.00 7.38 -7.77
N LYS A 192 9.20 6.89 -8.00
CA LYS A 192 9.70 6.49 -9.32
C LYS A 192 8.82 5.42 -9.97
N ILE A 193 8.40 4.41 -9.21
CA ILE A 193 7.47 3.37 -9.67
C ILE A 193 6.12 3.98 -10.10
N ASN A 194 5.58 4.90 -9.31
CA ASN A 194 4.33 5.60 -9.64
C ASN A 194 4.46 6.38 -10.96
N GLU A 195 5.52 7.18 -11.10
CA GLU A 195 5.73 8.06 -12.26
C GLU A 195 6.03 7.27 -13.54
N GLU A 196 6.95 6.30 -13.48
CA GLU A 196 7.39 5.54 -14.66
C GLU A 196 6.36 4.53 -15.16
N LEU A 197 5.62 3.89 -14.24
CA LEU A 197 4.68 2.81 -14.58
C LEU A 197 3.21 3.26 -14.56
N GLY A 198 2.92 4.47 -14.09
CA GLY A 198 1.55 4.97 -13.93
C GLY A 198 0.72 4.14 -12.94
N ILE A 199 1.38 3.43 -12.02
CA ILE A 199 0.73 2.64 -10.96
C ILE A 199 0.13 3.59 -9.94
N THR A 200 -1.13 3.40 -9.58
CA THR A 200 -1.76 4.17 -8.50
C THR A 200 -1.24 3.67 -7.15
N ILE A 201 -0.78 4.59 -6.31
CA ILE A 201 -0.30 4.27 -4.96
C ILE A 201 -1.23 4.91 -3.94
N LEU A 202 -1.72 4.10 -3.01
CA LEU A 202 -2.44 4.56 -1.82
C LEU A 202 -1.62 4.13 -0.59
N ILE A 203 -1.09 5.08 0.15
CA ILE A 203 -0.11 4.84 1.21
C ILE A 203 -0.53 5.50 2.52
N ASN A 204 -0.40 4.77 3.62
CA ASN A 204 -0.52 5.34 4.96
C ASN A 204 0.85 5.85 5.41
N LEU A 205 0.92 7.10 5.83
CA LEU A 205 2.11 7.68 6.44
C LEU A 205 1.78 8.34 7.78
N HIS A 206 2.77 8.36 8.67
CA HIS A 206 2.72 9.12 9.92
C HIS A 206 3.42 10.48 9.79
N PHE A 207 4.44 10.57 8.94
CA PHE A 207 5.26 11.75 8.77
C PHE A 207 4.62 12.74 7.80
N VAL A 208 4.31 13.93 8.30
CA VAL A 208 3.68 15.02 7.53
C VAL A 208 4.59 15.49 6.40
N ASP A 209 5.91 15.58 6.66
CA ASP A 209 6.89 16.04 5.69
C ASP A 209 6.95 15.10 4.48
N LEU A 210 6.96 13.78 4.71
CA LEU A 210 6.88 12.81 3.63
C LEU A 210 5.55 12.87 2.86
N ALA A 211 4.44 13.13 3.57
CA ALA A 211 3.15 13.26 2.93
C ALA A 211 3.12 14.47 1.98
N LYS A 212 3.71 15.61 2.38
CA LYS A 212 3.83 16.81 1.55
C LYS A 212 4.80 16.61 0.37
N GLU A 213 5.95 15.96 0.62
CA GLU A 213 7.02 15.79 -0.36
C GLU A 213 6.61 14.82 -1.49
N TYR A 214 6.03 13.67 -1.14
CA TYR A 214 5.77 12.58 -2.10
C TYR A 214 4.34 12.53 -2.61
N GLY A 215 3.36 12.99 -1.84
CA GLY A 215 1.95 12.93 -2.18
C GLY A 215 1.58 13.85 -3.33
N SER A 216 0.79 13.37 -4.28
CA SER A 216 0.02 14.24 -5.17
C SER A 216 -1.29 14.67 -4.52
N ARG A 217 -1.79 13.87 -3.58
CA ARG A 217 -3.08 14.05 -2.89
C ARG A 217 -2.99 13.60 -1.45
N ILE A 218 -3.59 14.37 -0.55
CA ILE A 218 -3.70 14.06 0.87
C ILE A 218 -5.13 13.66 1.21
N ILE A 219 -5.27 12.59 1.98
CA ILE A 219 -6.53 12.07 2.51
C ILE A 219 -6.41 12.08 4.03
N GLY A 220 -7.09 13.02 4.66
CA GLY A 220 -7.08 13.19 6.11
C GLY A 220 -8.19 12.40 6.79
N LEU A 221 -7.83 11.48 7.70
CA LEU A 221 -8.76 10.74 8.51
C LEU A 221 -8.69 11.12 9.99
N ARG A 222 -9.86 11.33 10.62
CA ARG A 222 -9.99 11.55 12.06
C ARG A 222 -11.17 10.78 12.61
N ALA A 223 -10.92 9.91 13.61
CA ALA A 223 -11.97 9.11 14.26
C ALA A 223 -12.86 8.30 13.29
N GLY A 224 -12.28 7.78 12.21
CA GLY A 224 -12.98 7.00 11.19
C GLY A 224 -13.69 7.81 10.13
N GLU A 225 -13.65 9.15 10.18
CA GLU A 225 -14.28 10.05 9.23
C GLU A 225 -13.24 10.70 8.29
N LEU A 226 -13.64 10.99 7.06
CA LEU A 226 -12.87 11.76 6.09
C LEU A 226 -13.04 13.25 6.43
N VAL A 227 -11.95 13.91 6.84
CA VAL A 227 -11.96 15.33 7.23
C VAL A 227 -11.23 16.22 6.24
N TYR A 228 -10.39 15.63 5.37
CA TYR A 228 -9.73 16.34 4.28
C TYR A 228 -9.52 15.41 3.09
N ASP A 229 -9.70 15.93 1.89
CA ASP A 229 -9.42 15.25 0.62
C ASP A 229 -9.09 16.31 -0.45
N GLY A 230 -7.82 16.46 -0.78
CA GLY A 230 -7.36 17.50 -1.69
C GLY A 230 -5.92 17.34 -2.16
N PRO A 231 -5.45 18.21 -3.07
CA PRO A 231 -4.07 18.25 -3.52
C PRO A 231 -3.09 18.43 -2.36
N ALA A 232 -1.92 17.77 -2.43
CA ALA A 232 -0.89 17.94 -1.39
C ALA A 232 -0.34 19.38 -1.36
N SER A 233 -0.35 20.09 -2.49
CA SER A 233 0.06 21.50 -2.59
C SER A 233 -0.83 22.48 -1.81
N GLU A 234 -2.07 22.08 -1.49
CA GLU A 234 -3.03 22.89 -0.73
C GLU A 234 -3.09 22.47 0.75
N ALA A 235 -2.39 21.40 1.13
CA ALA A 235 -2.36 20.90 2.49
C ALA A 235 -1.28 21.63 3.31
N ASP A 236 -1.62 22.78 3.85
CA ASP A 236 -0.79 23.56 4.76
C ASP A 236 -0.83 23.02 6.20
N ASP A 237 -0.12 23.68 7.12
CA ASP A 237 -0.06 23.26 8.51
C ASP A 237 -1.43 23.33 9.20
N ASP A 238 -2.31 24.26 8.81
CA ASP A 238 -3.65 24.39 9.35
C ASP A 238 -4.52 23.20 8.96
N VAL A 239 -4.39 22.71 7.71
CA VAL A 239 -5.06 21.48 7.25
C VAL A 239 -4.58 20.29 8.07
N PHE A 240 -3.28 20.13 8.28
CA PHE A 240 -2.77 19.03 9.10
C PHE A 240 -3.19 19.16 10.57
N ASN A 241 -3.16 20.36 11.16
CA ASN A 241 -3.67 20.61 12.50
C ASN A 241 -5.15 20.22 12.61
N HIS A 242 -5.96 20.53 11.58
CA HIS A 242 -7.35 20.12 11.52
C HIS A 242 -7.49 18.59 11.47
N ILE A 243 -6.70 17.89 10.65
CA ILE A 243 -6.71 16.42 10.54
C ILE A 243 -6.34 15.77 11.88
N TYR A 244 -5.26 16.27 12.52
CA TYR A 244 -4.78 15.73 13.79
C TYR A 244 -5.62 16.19 15.01
N GLY A 245 -6.42 17.23 14.87
CA GLY A 245 -7.21 17.85 15.96
C GLY A 245 -6.37 18.54 17.03
N ARG A 246 -5.10 18.80 16.74
CA ARG A 246 -4.09 19.50 17.56
C ARG A 246 -2.94 19.98 16.67
N SER A 247 -2.07 20.81 17.23
CA SER A 247 -0.83 21.19 16.54
C SER A 247 0.04 19.95 16.26
N ILE A 248 0.73 19.96 15.12
CA ILE A 248 1.67 18.92 14.73
C ILE A 248 2.83 18.89 15.72
N ASN A 249 3.17 17.68 16.21
CA ASN A 249 4.33 17.47 17.08
C ASN A 249 5.58 17.15 16.24
N GLU A 250 6.76 17.29 16.85
CA GLU A 250 8.04 16.93 16.23
C GLU A 250 8.11 15.44 15.83
N ASP A 251 7.49 14.55 16.59
CA ASP A 251 7.41 13.11 16.28
C ASP A 251 6.66 12.80 14.97
N GLU A 252 5.90 13.77 14.45
CA GLU A 252 5.18 13.65 13.17
C GLU A 252 5.97 14.24 12.00
N LYS A 253 7.19 14.70 12.27
CA LYS A 253 8.18 15.10 11.28
C LYS A 253 9.29 14.06 11.21
N LEU A 254 9.81 13.83 10.02
CA LEU A 254 10.88 12.83 9.81
C LEU A 254 12.20 13.41 10.32
N GLY A 255 12.44 14.13 11.23
CA GLY A 255 13.70 14.58 11.85
C GLY A 255 14.95 14.34 10.98
N VAL A 256 14.99 14.93 9.79
CA VAL A 256 16.16 14.94 8.92
C VAL A 256 16.75 16.35 9.03
N GLU A 257 17.75 16.51 9.90
CA GLU A 257 18.70 17.62 9.79
C GLU A 257 19.67 17.33 8.62
#